data_dea366c41a0b15ea45c31ad1ca9cc117
#
_entry.id   dea366c41a0b15ea45c31ad1ca9cc117
#
_cell.length_a   1.000
_cell.length_b   1.000
_cell.length_c   1.000
_cell.angle_alpha   90.00
_cell.angle_beta   90.00
_cell.angle_gamma   90.00
#
_symmetry.space_group_name_H-M   'P 1'
#
loop_
_entity.id
_entity.type
_entity.pdbx_description
1 polymer ?
#
loop_
_entity_poly.entity_id
_entity_poly.type
_entity_poly.pdbx_seq_one_letter_code
_entity_poly.pdbx_strand_id
1 'polypeptide(L)' 'MFNLSLGGCAVTSVTTVEIGTNIALFIQVPHEDATIKVDQAAVRWALLGEFGLEFLRLRPEEQQRLHLLLTTVQ' A
#
# COMPACT_ATOMS: atom_id res chain seq x y z
N MET A 1 -3.63 9.40 -8.26
CA MET A 1 -4.56 9.14 -7.16
C MET A 1 -4.16 7.89 -6.41
N PHE A 2 -4.39 7.87 -5.13
CA PHE A 2 -3.96 6.79 -4.25
C PHE A 2 -5.18 6.27 -3.48
N ASN A 3 -5.39 4.97 -3.51
CA ASN A 3 -6.52 4.34 -2.84
C ASN A 3 -5.98 3.27 -1.90
N LEU A 4 -6.32 3.37 -0.61
CA LEU A 4 -5.73 2.55 0.45
C LEU A 4 -6.82 1.86 1.25
N SER A 5 -6.60 0.57 1.53
CA SER A 5 -7.44 -0.21 2.43
C SER A 5 -6.55 -1.08 3.32
N LEU A 6 -7.16 -1.84 4.25
CA LEU A 6 -6.40 -2.75 5.10
C LEU A 6 -5.73 -3.89 4.31
N GLY A 7 -6.30 -4.24 3.18
CA GLY A 7 -5.80 -5.36 2.39
C GLY A 7 -4.90 -4.99 1.24
N GLY A 8 -4.80 -3.69 0.90
CA GLY A 8 -3.99 -3.30 -0.23
C GLY A 8 -4.17 -1.85 -0.64
N CYS A 9 -3.59 -1.51 -1.77
CA CYS A 9 -3.70 -0.15 -2.29
C CYS A 9 -3.63 -0.15 -3.82
N ALA A 10 -4.14 0.92 -4.41
CA ALA A 10 -3.98 1.20 -5.83
C ALA A 10 -3.08 2.42 -5.98
N VAL A 11 -2.12 2.33 -6.89
CA VAL A 11 -1.10 3.35 -7.07
C VAL A 11 -1.10 3.82 -8.51
N THR A 12 -1.13 5.14 -8.70
CA THR A 12 -0.94 5.74 -10.01
C THR A 12 0.55 5.93 -10.23
N SER A 13 1.06 5.45 -11.35
CA SER A 13 2.49 5.48 -11.61
C SER A 13 2.74 5.48 -13.10
N VAL A 14 3.84 6.13 -13.50
CA VAL A 14 4.32 6.06 -14.88
C VAL A 14 5.17 4.82 -15.13
N THR A 15 5.52 4.11 -14.05
CA THR A 15 6.34 2.91 -14.14
C THR A 15 5.45 1.70 -14.40
N THR A 16 5.85 0.85 -15.34
CA THR A 16 5.15 -0.39 -15.63
C THR A 16 5.62 -1.47 -14.66
N VAL A 17 4.66 -2.19 -14.07
CA VAL A 17 4.95 -3.34 -13.19
C VAL A 17 4.22 -4.56 -13.69
N GLU A 18 4.77 -5.73 -13.40
CA GLU A 18 4.18 -6.99 -13.83
C GLU A 18 3.35 -7.60 -12.72
N ILE A 19 2.21 -8.19 -13.09
CA ILE A 19 1.34 -8.91 -12.16
C ILE A 19 2.13 -10.07 -11.58
N GLY A 20 2.01 -10.26 -10.27
CA GLY A 20 2.74 -11.31 -9.54
C GLY A 20 4.04 -10.84 -8.93
N THR A 21 4.51 -9.66 -9.27
CA THR A 21 5.72 -9.10 -8.67
C THR A 21 5.47 -8.83 -7.18
N ASN A 22 6.44 -9.22 -6.34
CA ASN A 22 6.39 -8.94 -4.90
C ASN A 22 7.31 -7.77 -4.60
N ILE A 23 6.79 -6.79 -3.86
CA ILE A 23 7.56 -5.62 -3.46
C ILE A 23 7.33 -5.32 -1.99
N ALA A 24 8.29 -4.64 -1.38
CA ALA A 24 8.13 -4.02 -0.08
C ALA A 24 7.88 -2.53 -0.32
N LEU A 25 7.06 -1.93 0.52
CA LEU A 25 6.77 -0.50 0.36
C LEU A 25 6.62 0.20 1.69
N PHE A 26 6.77 1.51 1.64
CA PHE A 26 6.56 2.39 2.78
C PHE A 26 5.40 3.33 2.46
N ILE A 27 4.44 3.40 3.36
CA ILE A 27 3.32 4.32 3.23
C ILE A 27 3.58 5.48 4.17
N GLN A 28 3.73 6.67 3.61
CA GLN A 28 3.95 7.86 4.43
C GLN A 28 2.62 8.37 4.95
N VAL A 29 2.54 8.56 6.28
CA VAL A 29 1.34 9.06 6.91
C VAL A 29 1.29 10.58 6.75
N PRO A 30 0.22 11.14 6.14
CA PRO A 30 0.12 12.60 5.97
C PRO A 30 0.14 13.31 7.32
N HIS A 31 0.85 14.42 7.39
CA HIS A 31 0.92 15.29 8.56
C HIS A 31 1.62 14.66 9.77
N GLU A 32 2.31 13.55 9.58
CA GLU A 32 3.07 12.90 10.64
C GLU A 32 4.44 12.49 10.10
N ASP A 33 5.44 12.44 11.00
CA ASP A 33 6.76 11.93 10.66
C ASP A 33 6.82 10.43 10.86
N ALA A 34 5.83 9.73 10.33
CA ALA A 34 5.72 8.30 10.50
C ALA A 34 5.46 7.63 9.16
N THR A 35 6.01 6.45 9.01
CA THR A 35 5.75 5.61 7.84
C THR A 35 5.23 4.26 8.31
N ILE A 36 4.40 3.65 7.47
CA ILE A 36 3.92 2.29 7.69
C ILE A 36 4.67 1.41 6.71
N LYS A 37 5.36 0.41 7.21
CA LYS A 37 6.12 -0.51 6.38
C LYS A 37 5.29 -1.74 6.06
N VAL A 38 5.15 -2.02 4.77
CA VAL A 38 4.57 -3.27 4.27
C VAL A 38 5.72 -4.15 3.82
N ASP A 39 5.93 -5.25 4.54
CA ASP A 39 7.08 -6.13 4.28
C ASP A 39 6.97 -6.85 2.94
N GLN A 40 5.76 -7.20 2.53
CA GLN A 40 5.54 -7.87 1.26
C GLN A 40 4.15 -7.54 0.72
N ALA A 41 4.12 -7.10 -0.52
CA ALA A 41 2.89 -6.87 -1.26
C ALA A 41 3.04 -7.45 -2.65
N ALA A 42 1.96 -7.95 -3.23
CA ALA A 42 1.97 -8.52 -4.57
C ALA A 42 1.15 -7.66 -5.52
N VAL A 43 1.65 -7.48 -6.73
CA VAL A 43 0.91 -6.80 -7.79
C VAL A 43 -0.16 -7.74 -8.28
N ARG A 44 -1.42 -7.39 -8.10
CA ARG A 44 -2.56 -8.23 -8.48
C ARG A 44 -3.19 -7.82 -9.81
N TRP A 45 -3.09 -6.55 -10.15
CA TRP A 45 -3.56 -6.06 -11.44
C TRP A 45 -2.73 -4.86 -11.87
N ALA A 46 -2.68 -4.63 -13.15
CA ALA A 46 -1.96 -3.51 -13.71
C ALA A 46 -2.69 -3.01 -14.95
N LEU A 47 -2.93 -1.72 -14.99
CA LEU A 47 -3.51 -1.03 -16.13
C LEU A 47 -2.57 0.10 -16.51
N LEU A 48 -2.84 0.72 -17.66
CA LEU A 48 -2.02 1.82 -18.10
C LEU A 48 -2.07 2.96 -17.07
N GLY A 49 -0.93 3.25 -16.46
CA GLY A 49 -0.82 4.33 -15.50
C GLY A 49 -1.24 3.99 -14.07
N GLU A 50 -1.62 2.73 -13.80
CA GLU A 50 -2.11 2.37 -12.47
C GLU A 50 -1.89 0.90 -12.19
N PHE A 51 -1.61 0.56 -10.93
CA PHE A 51 -1.53 -0.85 -10.54
C PHE A 51 -2.05 -1.03 -9.12
N GLY A 52 -2.50 -2.24 -8.82
CA GLY A 52 -3.03 -2.58 -7.52
C GLY A 52 -2.16 -3.57 -6.79
N LEU A 53 -2.00 -3.36 -5.49
CA LEU A 53 -1.19 -4.18 -4.61
C LEU A 53 -2.05 -4.82 -3.55
N GLU A 54 -1.81 -6.10 -3.29
CA GLU A 54 -2.37 -6.80 -2.14
C GLU A 54 -1.28 -6.95 -1.10
N PHE A 55 -1.55 -6.55 0.14
CA PHE A 55 -0.59 -6.70 1.22
C PHE A 55 -0.56 -8.15 1.68
N LEU A 56 0.60 -8.79 1.58
CA LEU A 56 0.76 -10.19 1.95
C LEU A 56 1.39 -10.37 3.31
N ARG A 57 2.28 -9.46 3.69
CA ARG A 57 2.97 -9.54 4.96
C ARG A 57 3.09 -8.16 5.58
N LEU A 58 2.50 -8.01 6.74
CA LEU A 58 2.43 -6.74 7.45
C LEU A 58 2.52 -7.06 8.94
N ARG A 59 3.51 -6.47 9.61
CA ARG A 59 3.70 -6.72 11.04
C ARG A 59 2.51 -6.23 11.84
N PRO A 60 2.18 -6.88 12.96
CA PRO A 60 1.02 -6.49 13.77
C PRO A 60 1.00 -5.01 14.15
N GLU A 61 2.12 -4.44 14.54
CA GLU A 61 2.20 -3.02 14.90
C GLU A 61 1.96 -2.12 13.70
N GLU A 62 2.41 -2.53 12.52
CA GLU A 62 2.17 -1.77 11.30
C GLU A 62 0.72 -1.89 10.85
N GLN A 63 0.14 -3.07 11.01
CA GLN A 63 -1.26 -3.32 10.70
C GLN A 63 -2.16 -2.44 11.56
N GLN A 64 -1.84 -2.32 12.83
CA GLN A 64 -2.57 -1.48 13.76
C GLN A 64 -2.47 0.00 13.39
N ARG A 65 -1.29 0.45 13.00
CA ARG A 65 -1.08 1.82 12.55
C ARG A 65 -1.88 2.12 11.28
N LEU A 66 -1.90 1.17 10.35
CA LEU A 66 -2.67 1.30 9.12
C LEU A 66 -4.17 1.40 9.44
N HIS A 67 -4.64 0.57 10.37
CA HIS A 67 -6.03 0.61 10.80
C HIS A 67 -6.39 1.98 11.38
N LEU A 68 -5.54 2.52 12.22
CA LEU A 68 -5.74 3.84 12.82
C LEU A 68 -5.75 4.93 11.76
N LEU A 69 -4.86 4.86 10.80
CA LEU A 69 -4.81 5.83 9.71
C LEU A 69 -6.12 5.82 8.91
N LEU A 70 -6.60 4.65 8.55
CA LEU A 70 -7.83 4.52 7.77
C LEU A 70 -9.05 4.99 8.55
N THR A 71 -9.05 4.83 9.86
CA THR A 71 -10.14 5.29 10.71
C THR A 71 -10.14 6.82 10.85
N THR A 72 -8.95 7.42 10.84
CA THR A 72 -8.78 8.85 11.05
C THR A 72 -9.06 9.68 9.80
N VAL A 73 -8.84 9.14 8.63
CA VAL A 73 -8.89 9.87 7.37
C VAL A 73 -10.32 9.99 6.81
N GLN A 74 -11.27 9.43 7.44
CA GLN A 74 -12.66 9.50 6.97
C GLN A 74 -13.36 10.78 7.35
#